data_152774ce449bdc8c7fcc28501c2a09a9
#
_entry.id   152774ce449bdc8c7fcc28501c2a09a9
#
_cell.length_a   1.000
_cell.length_b   1.000
_cell.length_c   1.000
_cell.angle_alpha   90.00
_cell.angle_beta   90.00
_cell.angle_gamma   90.00
#
_symmetry.space_group_name_H-M   'P 1'
#
loop_
_entity.id
_entity.type
_entity.pdbx_description
1 polymer ?
#
loop_
_entity_poly.entity_id
_entity_poly.type
_entity_poly.pdbx_seq_one_letter_code
_entity_poly.pdbx_strand_id
1 'polypeptide(L)'
;VLQPNWEKTCRKIFDVFRSESRRLTVTSSTKLIKSGESFDVIIVDEAHKLSRKYPKQQPSFNSVYKIPKYKSCESHLEILQKCGKRLLLMYDVLQAIRPANITREMFRNLTFGYENRFLKTQFRIKVPNGKNYTSEDYINGIKYLLYKDTGMLEDPLASFDPHFNRDVFRDTSDSAYFGYFKERPLYNITEWLDKDLNLDSTHTDRILAGLVEKWKQTDGKDSSVMHWHEGNIHRRWNSTQENWLNSSDNDAAAQIGSVFAVQG
;
A
#
# COMPACT_ATOMS: atom_id res chain seq x y z
N VAL A 1 -10.81 10.60 3.20
CA VAL A 1 -9.44 11.05 2.92
C VAL A 1 -8.71 9.90 2.26
N LEU A 2 -8.18 10.11 1.07
CA LEU A 2 -7.61 9.06 0.23
C LEU A 2 -6.18 9.42 -0.21
N GLN A 3 -5.45 8.39 -0.65
CA GLN A 3 -4.20 8.55 -1.38
C GLN A 3 -4.48 9.15 -2.79
N PRO A 4 -3.53 9.90 -3.39
CA PRO A 4 -3.76 10.57 -4.67
C PRO A 4 -4.21 9.67 -5.82
N ASN A 5 -3.71 8.44 -5.89
CA ASN A 5 -4.08 7.50 -6.94
C ASN A 5 -5.55 7.05 -6.83
N TRP A 6 -6.03 6.80 -5.61
CA TRP A 6 -7.42 6.46 -5.33
C TRP A 6 -8.36 7.65 -5.42
N GLU A 7 -7.89 8.87 -5.13
CA GLU A 7 -8.72 10.08 -5.17
C GLU A 7 -9.41 10.24 -6.53
N LYS A 8 -8.67 10.05 -7.63
CA LYS A 8 -9.23 10.14 -8.99
C LYS A 8 -10.30 9.08 -9.26
N THR A 9 -10.05 7.83 -8.90
CA THR A 9 -10.98 6.72 -9.13
C THR A 9 -12.23 6.87 -8.28
N CYS A 10 -12.10 7.17 -7.00
CA CYS A 10 -13.23 7.37 -6.12
C CYS A 10 -14.09 8.57 -6.54
N ARG A 11 -13.46 9.66 -7.00
CA ARG A 11 -14.23 10.80 -7.56
C ARG A 11 -15.10 10.36 -8.73
N LYS A 12 -14.55 9.58 -9.67
CA LYS A 12 -15.35 9.07 -10.81
C LYS A 12 -16.51 8.20 -10.36
N ILE A 13 -16.28 7.32 -9.39
CA ILE A 13 -17.35 6.45 -8.84
C ILE A 13 -18.43 7.30 -8.19
N PHE A 14 -18.06 8.23 -7.30
CA PHE A 14 -19.04 9.06 -6.59
C PHE A 14 -19.69 10.12 -7.46
N ASP A 15 -19.07 10.54 -8.56
CA ASP A 15 -19.68 11.46 -9.53
C ASP A 15 -20.90 10.81 -10.23
N VAL A 16 -20.94 9.48 -10.38
CA VAL A 16 -22.10 8.74 -10.89
C VAL A 16 -23.30 8.86 -9.94
N PHE A 17 -23.04 8.95 -8.63
CA PHE A 17 -24.06 9.06 -7.57
C PHE A 17 -24.26 10.50 -7.07
N ARG A 18 -23.79 11.50 -7.82
CA ARG A 18 -23.68 12.90 -7.39
C ARG A 18 -25.00 13.57 -7.02
N SER A 19 -26.12 13.14 -7.61
CA SER A 19 -27.44 13.68 -7.28
C SER A 19 -27.84 13.42 -5.82
N GLU A 20 -27.36 12.34 -5.24
CA GLU A 20 -27.68 11.92 -3.87
C GLU A 20 -26.57 12.28 -2.87
N SER A 21 -25.34 12.47 -3.34
CA SER A 21 -24.14 12.63 -2.49
C SER A 21 -23.54 14.06 -2.49
N ARG A 22 -24.34 15.11 -2.64
CA ARG A 22 -23.89 16.51 -2.62
C ARG A 22 -23.03 16.91 -1.41
N ARG A 23 -23.03 16.10 -0.36
CA ARG A 23 -22.31 16.32 0.91
C ARG A 23 -21.04 15.47 1.04
N LEU A 24 -20.69 14.68 0.03
CA LEU A 24 -19.50 13.84 0.05
C LEU A 24 -18.33 14.55 -0.62
N THR A 25 -17.22 14.69 0.09
CA THR A 25 -15.96 15.23 -0.42
C THR A 25 -14.89 14.17 -0.41
N VAL A 26 -14.35 13.84 -1.59
CA VAL A 26 -13.21 12.92 -1.75
C VAL A 26 -11.94 13.77 -1.94
N THR A 27 -10.98 13.65 -1.03
CA THR A 27 -9.81 14.52 -1.02
C THR A 27 -8.62 13.92 -0.25
N SER A 28 -7.44 14.51 -0.36
CA SER A 28 -6.30 14.18 0.48
C SER A 28 -6.36 14.93 1.83
N SER A 29 -5.65 14.39 2.85
CA SER A 29 -5.58 15.02 4.18
C SER A 29 -5.12 16.48 4.13
N THR A 30 -4.09 16.77 3.33
CA THR A 30 -3.55 18.13 3.19
C THR A 30 -4.58 19.10 2.59
N LYS A 31 -5.32 18.68 1.56
CA LYS A 31 -6.35 19.51 0.93
C LYS A 31 -7.52 19.76 1.89
N LEU A 32 -7.98 18.71 2.60
CA LEU A 32 -9.03 18.83 3.61
C LEU A 32 -8.64 19.80 4.72
N ILE A 33 -7.45 19.67 5.26
CA ILE A 33 -6.97 20.55 6.33
C ILE A 33 -6.89 22.01 5.85
N LYS A 34 -6.44 22.24 4.61
CA LYS A 34 -6.32 23.58 4.02
C LYS A 34 -7.67 24.22 3.65
N SER A 35 -8.71 23.44 3.41
CA SER A 35 -10.05 24.00 3.14
C SER A 35 -10.61 24.75 4.35
N GLY A 36 -10.18 24.37 5.55
CA GLY A 36 -10.67 24.96 6.79
C GLY A 36 -12.10 24.56 7.18
N GLU A 37 -12.70 23.64 6.40
CA GLU A 37 -14.06 23.15 6.62
C GLU A 37 -14.15 22.19 7.80
N SER A 38 -15.34 22.06 8.35
CA SER A 38 -15.67 21.06 9.38
C SER A 38 -16.64 20.03 8.83
N PHE A 39 -16.47 18.78 9.25
CA PHE A 39 -17.21 17.64 8.75
C PHE A 39 -17.89 16.88 9.88
N ASP A 40 -19.09 16.32 9.64
CA ASP A 40 -19.74 15.45 10.59
C ASP A 40 -19.00 14.12 10.73
N VAL A 41 -18.52 13.57 9.62
CA VAL A 41 -17.75 12.33 9.57
C VAL A 41 -16.56 12.48 8.63
N ILE A 42 -15.39 12.08 9.08
CA ILE A 42 -14.20 11.94 8.25
C ILE A 42 -13.80 10.47 8.22
N ILE A 43 -13.80 9.88 7.03
CA ILE A 43 -13.26 8.53 6.80
C ILE A 43 -11.84 8.68 6.28
N VAL A 44 -10.89 8.05 6.93
CA VAL A 44 -9.46 8.07 6.54
C VAL A 44 -9.06 6.68 6.14
N ASP A 45 -8.87 6.49 4.85
CA ASP A 45 -8.25 5.28 4.31
C ASP A 45 -6.74 5.35 4.48
N GLU A 46 -6.11 4.20 4.77
CA GLU A 46 -4.67 4.13 4.96
C GLU A 46 -4.14 5.13 6.04
N ALA A 47 -4.80 5.18 7.19
CA ALA A 47 -4.48 6.17 8.25
C ALA A 47 -3.03 6.08 8.74
N HIS A 48 -2.36 4.93 8.58
CA HIS A 48 -0.92 4.77 8.86
C HIS A 48 -0.02 5.62 7.94
N LYS A 49 -0.54 6.10 6.80
CA LYS A 49 0.17 7.01 5.89
C LYS A 49 -0.04 8.49 6.20
N LEU A 50 -0.86 8.84 7.21
CA LEU A 50 -1.00 10.22 7.65
C LEU A 50 0.36 10.78 8.07
N SER A 51 0.65 12.00 7.62
CA SER A 51 1.93 12.64 7.91
C SER A 51 1.97 13.17 9.34
N ARG A 52 3.15 13.03 9.98
CA ARG A 52 3.50 13.80 11.17
C ARG A 52 4.37 15.00 10.77
N LYS A 53 4.60 15.92 11.68
CA LYS A 53 5.55 17.00 11.51
C LYS A 53 6.95 16.41 11.42
N TYR A 54 7.57 16.54 10.25
CA TYR A 54 8.86 15.92 9.99
C TYR A 54 9.72 16.80 9.08
N PRO A 55 10.93 17.23 9.51
CA PRO A 55 11.72 18.24 8.80
C PRO A 55 12.08 17.88 7.36
N LYS A 56 12.35 16.59 7.10
CA LYS A 56 12.81 16.09 5.79
C LYS A 56 11.68 15.67 4.83
N GLN A 57 10.41 15.96 5.14
CA GLN A 57 9.31 15.64 4.22
C GLN A 57 9.05 16.78 3.23
N GLN A 58 8.22 16.51 2.22
CA GLN A 58 7.82 17.51 1.25
C GLN A 58 7.18 18.74 1.93
N PRO A 59 7.54 19.95 1.53
CA PRO A 59 7.04 21.19 2.15
C PRO A 59 5.51 21.30 2.19
N SER A 60 4.82 20.72 1.20
CA SER A 60 3.36 20.71 1.14
C SER A 60 2.69 20.05 2.35
N PHE A 61 3.27 18.98 2.89
CA PHE A 61 2.74 18.28 4.07
C PHE A 61 2.98 19.10 5.34
N ASN A 62 4.14 19.75 5.45
CA ASN A 62 4.45 20.61 6.61
C ASN A 62 3.72 21.96 6.56
N SER A 63 3.21 22.38 5.41
CA SER A 63 2.55 23.69 5.26
C SER A 63 1.28 23.84 6.10
N VAL A 64 0.63 22.74 6.47
CA VAL A 64 -0.57 22.76 7.32
C VAL A 64 -0.29 23.26 8.74
N TYR A 65 0.92 23.03 9.25
CA TYR A 65 1.35 23.48 10.58
C TYR A 65 1.70 24.99 10.63
N LYS A 66 1.72 25.67 9.47
CA LYS A 66 1.84 27.12 9.38
C LYS A 66 0.50 27.85 9.60
N ILE A 67 -0.61 27.11 9.55
CA ILE A 67 -1.95 27.63 9.84
C ILE A 67 -2.02 27.87 11.35
N PRO A 68 -2.35 29.11 11.82
CA PRO A 68 -2.25 29.49 13.22
C PRO A 68 -2.92 28.51 14.20
N LYS A 69 -4.16 28.08 13.87
CA LYS A 69 -4.94 27.14 14.71
C LYS A 69 -4.36 25.73 14.81
N TYR A 70 -3.39 25.37 13.94
CA TYR A 70 -2.78 24.04 13.87
C TYR A 70 -1.26 24.03 14.20
N LYS A 71 -0.71 25.19 14.56
CA LYS A 71 0.72 25.36 14.82
C LYS A 71 1.25 24.43 15.91
N SER A 72 0.43 24.12 16.92
CA SER A 72 0.77 23.21 18.03
C SER A 72 0.56 21.75 17.71
N CYS A 73 -0.08 21.41 16.59
CA CYS A 73 -0.30 20.02 16.22
C CYS A 73 0.97 19.37 15.70
N GLU A 74 1.15 18.10 15.98
CA GLU A 74 2.32 17.32 15.58
C GLU A 74 2.03 16.31 14.47
N SER A 75 0.74 16.07 14.14
CA SER A 75 0.32 15.16 13.07
C SER A 75 -0.92 15.64 12.34
N HIS A 76 -1.11 15.15 11.09
CA HIS A 76 -2.35 15.36 10.36
C HIS A 76 -3.55 14.74 11.09
N LEU A 77 -3.36 13.61 11.79
CA LEU A 77 -4.44 12.98 12.56
C LEU A 77 -4.99 13.93 13.62
N GLU A 78 -4.11 14.56 14.40
CA GLU A 78 -4.50 15.53 15.42
C GLU A 78 -5.29 16.72 14.82
N ILE A 79 -4.91 17.15 13.62
CA ILE A 79 -5.65 18.22 12.93
C ILE A 79 -7.01 17.70 12.43
N LEU A 80 -7.07 16.48 11.88
CA LEU A 80 -8.32 15.88 11.41
C LEU A 80 -9.33 15.68 12.56
N GLN A 81 -8.85 15.37 13.77
CA GLN A 81 -9.68 15.33 14.98
C GLN A 81 -10.33 16.69 15.31
N LYS A 82 -9.68 17.79 14.92
CA LYS A 82 -10.25 19.15 15.08
C LYS A 82 -11.17 19.55 13.92
N CYS A 83 -11.12 18.83 12.80
CA CYS A 83 -11.94 19.11 11.61
C CYS A 83 -13.22 18.26 11.54
N GLY A 84 -13.26 17.10 12.20
CA GLY A 84 -14.38 16.18 12.14
C GLY A 84 -14.98 15.87 13.50
N LYS A 85 -16.32 15.76 13.56
CA LYS A 85 -17.02 15.34 14.78
C LYS A 85 -16.81 13.85 15.07
N ARG A 86 -16.70 13.02 14.03
CA ARG A 86 -16.45 11.58 14.11
C ARG A 86 -15.39 11.20 13.08
N LEU A 87 -14.46 10.33 13.48
CA LEU A 87 -13.43 9.79 12.61
C LEU A 87 -13.56 8.27 12.50
N LEU A 88 -13.49 7.77 11.29
CA LEU A 88 -13.33 6.35 10.99
C LEU A 88 -11.94 6.19 10.35
N LEU A 89 -11.06 5.46 11.02
CA LEU A 89 -9.66 5.35 10.64
C LEU A 89 -9.36 3.91 10.23
N MET A 90 -8.99 3.69 8.95
CA MET A 90 -8.47 2.41 8.48
C MET A 90 -6.96 2.41 8.70
N TYR A 91 -6.49 1.62 9.66
CA TYR A 91 -5.10 1.63 10.11
C TYR A 91 -4.50 0.23 10.07
N ASP A 92 -3.34 0.11 9.45
CA ASP A 92 -2.52 -1.09 9.48
C ASP A 92 -1.16 -0.77 10.10
N VAL A 93 -0.89 -1.33 11.27
CA VAL A 93 0.33 -1.08 12.04
C VAL A 93 1.59 -1.58 11.32
N LEU A 94 1.45 -2.63 10.50
CA LEU A 94 2.56 -3.24 9.77
C LEU A 94 2.96 -2.45 8.52
N GLN A 95 2.11 -1.52 8.05
CA GLN A 95 2.36 -0.69 6.87
C GLN A 95 2.87 0.73 7.21
N ALA A 96 3.08 1.07 8.47
CA ALA A 96 3.63 2.35 8.90
C ALA A 96 5.16 2.37 8.76
N ILE A 97 5.67 2.43 7.53
CA ILE A 97 7.10 2.22 7.20
C ILE A 97 7.89 3.50 6.93
N ARG A 98 7.25 4.62 6.63
CA ARG A 98 7.97 5.88 6.32
C ARG A 98 8.24 6.70 7.56
N PRO A 99 9.45 7.26 7.75
CA PRO A 99 9.76 8.11 8.91
C PRO A 99 8.85 9.35 9.05
N ALA A 100 8.29 9.84 7.94
CA ALA A 100 7.38 10.98 7.94
C ALA A 100 5.92 10.61 8.23
N ASN A 101 5.58 9.32 8.31
CA ASN A 101 4.24 8.88 8.68
C ASN A 101 4.03 9.01 10.19
N ILE A 102 2.76 9.00 10.59
CA ILE A 102 2.40 8.94 12.01
C ILE A 102 3.03 7.70 12.65
N THR A 103 3.64 7.86 13.82
CA THR A 103 4.21 6.72 14.55
C THR A 103 3.10 5.91 15.22
N ARG A 104 3.38 4.63 15.52
CA ARG A 104 2.46 3.77 16.26
C ARG A 104 2.08 4.36 17.61
N GLU A 105 3.06 4.90 18.31
CA GLU A 105 2.84 5.55 19.62
C GLU A 105 1.95 6.77 19.48
N MET A 106 2.22 7.67 18.54
CA MET A 106 1.36 8.84 18.29
C MET A 106 -0.07 8.41 17.95
N PHE A 107 -0.21 7.39 17.08
CA PHE A 107 -1.52 6.88 16.70
C PHE A 107 -2.29 6.36 17.92
N ARG A 108 -1.68 5.52 18.76
CA ARG A 108 -2.29 4.98 19.97
C ARG A 108 -2.70 6.09 20.94
N ASN A 109 -1.81 7.06 21.18
CA ASN A 109 -2.10 8.16 22.09
C ASN A 109 -3.28 9.02 21.60
N LEU A 110 -3.31 9.33 20.30
CA LEU A 110 -4.37 10.15 19.71
C LEU A 110 -5.70 9.42 19.56
N THR A 111 -5.68 8.09 19.50
CA THR A 111 -6.90 7.27 19.40
C THR A 111 -7.24 6.55 20.70
N PHE A 112 -6.62 6.94 21.79
CA PHE A 112 -6.99 6.40 23.11
C PHE A 112 -8.47 6.60 23.39
N GLY A 113 -9.15 5.50 23.76
CA GLY A 113 -10.60 5.51 23.98
C GLY A 113 -11.47 5.37 22.71
N TYR A 114 -10.88 5.26 21.53
CA TYR A 114 -11.62 4.94 20.31
C TYR A 114 -12.05 3.47 20.33
N GLU A 115 -13.21 3.21 19.73
CA GLU A 115 -13.64 1.84 19.48
C GLU A 115 -12.78 1.21 18.40
N ASN A 116 -12.21 0.03 18.69
CA ASN A 116 -11.38 -0.71 17.74
C ASN A 116 -12.17 -1.89 17.15
N ARG A 117 -12.11 -2.05 15.83
CA ARG A 117 -12.68 -3.18 15.09
C ARG A 117 -11.62 -3.77 14.16
N PHE A 118 -11.47 -5.08 14.17
CA PHE A 118 -10.57 -5.77 13.26
C PHE A 118 -11.35 -6.28 12.05
N LEU A 119 -10.96 -5.86 10.86
CA LEU A 119 -11.44 -6.42 9.60
C LEU A 119 -10.64 -7.70 9.32
N LYS A 120 -11.20 -8.85 9.66
CA LYS A 120 -10.55 -10.15 9.47
C LYS A 120 -10.74 -10.72 8.07
N THR A 121 -11.87 -10.44 7.44
CA THR A 121 -12.19 -10.96 6.12
C THR A 121 -11.40 -10.22 5.05
N GLN A 122 -10.70 -10.95 4.24
CA GLN A 122 -10.00 -10.45 3.07
C GLN A 122 -10.55 -11.09 1.78
N PHE A 123 -10.57 -10.33 0.68
CA PHE A 123 -11.14 -10.76 -0.60
C PHE A 123 -10.14 -10.78 -1.75
N ARG A 124 -8.91 -10.28 -1.52
CA ARG A 124 -7.89 -10.14 -2.56
C ARG A 124 -7.07 -11.40 -2.77
N ILE A 125 -6.90 -12.20 -1.71
CA ILE A 125 -6.10 -13.42 -1.73
C ILE A 125 -7.05 -14.61 -1.68
N LYS A 126 -6.98 -15.48 -2.67
CA LYS A 126 -7.80 -16.68 -2.75
C LYS A 126 -6.91 -17.87 -3.03
N VAL A 127 -6.55 -18.60 -2.00
CA VAL A 127 -5.81 -19.86 -2.16
C VAL A 127 -6.66 -20.85 -2.95
N PRO A 128 -6.08 -21.54 -3.97
CA PRO A 128 -6.81 -22.52 -4.77
C PRO A 128 -7.45 -23.64 -3.93
N ASN A 129 -8.54 -24.19 -4.41
CA ASN A 129 -9.22 -25.33 -3.79
C ASN A 129 -8.27 -26.54 -3.76
N GLY A 130 -8.40 -27.34 -2.72
CA GLY A 130 -7.60 -28.59 -2.55
C GLY A 130 -6.26 -28.40 -1.85
N LYS A 131 -5.90 -27.17 -1.47
CA LYS A 131 -4.76 -26.91 -0.59
C LYS A 131 -5.14 -27.20 0.87
N ASN A 132 -4.17 -27.65 1.66
CA ASN A 132 -4.32 -27.88 3.09
C ASN A 132 -4.07 -26.64 3.95
N TYR A 133 -3.85 -25.48 3.33
CA TYR A 133 -3.69 -24.19 3.98
C TYR A 133 -4.67 -23.15 3.38
N THR A 134 -4.94 -22.13 4.14
CA THR A 134 -5.94 -21.08 3.81
C THR A 134 -5.29 -19.79 3.37
N SER A 135 -6.12 -18.84 2.89
CA SER A 135 -5.68 -17.46 2.62
C SER A 135 -5.19 -16.75 3.88
N GLU A 136 -5.75 -17.06 5.04
CA GLU A 136 -5.27 -16.50 6.32
C GLU A 136 -3.91 -17.07 6.70
N ASP A 137 -3.65 -18.35 6.47
CA ASP A 137 -2.33 -18.97 6.66
C ASP A 137 -1.28 -18.28 5.78
N TYR A 138 -1.62 -18.01 4.50
CA TYR A 138 -0.74 -17.28 3.62
C TYR A 138 -0.42 -15.88 4.16
N ILE A 139 -1.42 -15.10 4.58
CA ILE A 139 -1.23 -13.75 5.12
C ILE A 139 -0.36 -13.78 6.38
N ASN A 140 -0.66 -14.68 7.31
CA ASN A 140 0.13 -14.82 8.53
C ASN A 140 1.55 -15.31 8.22
N GLY A 141 1.71 -16.16 7.21
CA GLY A 141 3.00 -16.59 6.71
C GLY A 141 3.84 -15.42 6.19
N ILE A 142 3.28 -14.55 5.37
CA ILE A 142 3.97 -13.35 4.89
C ILE A 142 4.30 -12.39 6.04
N LYS A 143 3.37 -12.15 6.97
CA LYS A 143 3.64 -11.37 8.18
C LYS A 143 4.83 -11.96 8.97
N TYR A 144 4.83 -13.26 9.17
CA TYR A 144 5.92 -13.97 9.86
C TYR A 144 7.26 -13.75 9.16
N LEU A 145 7.34 -13.97 7.84
CA LEU A 145 8.58 -13.80 7.09
C LEU A 145 9.15 -12.38 7.19
N LEU A 146 8.28 -11.37 7.12
CA LEU A 146 8.70 -9.97 7.08
C LEU A 146 9.01 -9.40 8.47
N TYR A 147 8.35 -9.87 9.52
CA TYR A 147 8.32 -9.15 10.81
C TYR A 147 8.72 -9.99 12.04
N LYS A 148 9.02 -11.30 11.89
CA LYS A 148 9.32 -12.20 13.03
C LYS A 148 10.43 -11.71 13.95
N ASP A 149 11.42 -11.00 13.40
CA ASP A 149 12.59 -10.53 14.16
C ASP A 149 12.48 -9.02 14.52
N THR A 150 11.30 -8.43 14.41
CA THR A 150 11.12 -6.99 14.59
C THR A 150 10.34 -6.60 15.85
N GLY A 151 9.75 -7.57 16.55
CA GLY A 151 8.81 -7.33 17.66
C GLY A 151 7.47 -6.72 17.20
N MET A 152 7.26 -6.53 15.89
CA MET A 152 6.03 -5.90 15.38
C MET A 152 4.82 -6.82 15.43
N LEU A 153 5.04 -8.13 15.41
CA LEU A 153 3.95 -9.13 15.45
C LEU A 153 3.32 -9.26 16.85
N GLU A 154 4.01 -8.80 17.89
CA GLU A 154 3.52 -8.76 19.26
C GLU A 154 2.53 -7.60 19.49
N ASP A 155 2.46 -6.66 18.56
CA ASP A 155 1.53 -5.56 18.63
C ASP A 155 0.08 -6.07 18.47
N PRO A 156 -0.84 -5.82 19.42
CA PRO A 156 -2.24 -6.25 19.31
C PRO A 156 -2.92 -5.79 18.00
N LEU A 157 -2.50 -4.65 17.44
CA LEU A 157 -3.02 -4.14 16.17
C LEU A 157 -2.47 -4.87 14.94
N ALA A 158 -1.45 -5.74 15.10
CA ALA A 158 -0.92 -6.53 13.98
C ALA A 158 -1.87 -7.65 13.54
N SER A 159 -2.78 -8.09 14.42
CA SER A 159 -3.72 -9.19 14.15
C SER A 159 -3.00 -10.41 13.55
N PHE A 160 -1.94 -10.86 14.21
CA PHE A 160 -1.12 -12.00 13.77
C PHE A 160 -1.49 -13.26 14.52
N ASP A 161 -1.66 -14.36 13.79
CA ASP A 161 -1.80 -15.70 14.36
C ASP A 161 -0.48 -16.48 14.26
N PRO A 162 0.21 -16.78 15.39
CA PRO A 162 1.46 -17.54 15.38
C PRO A 162 1.26 -19.03 15.04
N HIS A 163 0.03 -19.53 15.09
CA HIS A 163 -0.33 -20.94 14.84
C HIS A 163 -0.76 -21.22 13.41
N PHE A 164 -0.55 -20.26 12.49
CA PHE A 164 -0.87 -20.44 11.07
C PHE A 164 -0.22 -21.70 10.49
N ASN A 165 -0.87 -22.31 9.50
CA ASN A 165 -0.36 -23.51 8.86
C ASN A 165 0.86 -23.21 7.97
N ARG A 166 2.00 -23.79 8.34
CA ARG A 166 3.30 -23.57 7.66
C ARG A 166 3.46 -24.36 6.36
N ASP A 167 2.50 -25.19 6.01
CA ASP A 167 2.51 -25.91 4.74
C ASP A 167 2.44 -24.97 3.54
N VAL A 168 1.98 -23.74 3.74
CA VAL A 168 2.08 -22.67 2.73
C VAL A 168 3.52 -22.47 2.23
N PHE A 169 4.54 -22.74 3.04
CA PHE A 169 5.95 -22.63 2.67
C PHE A 169 6.57 -23.94 2.15
N ARG A 170 5.84 -25.05 2.25
CA ARG A 170 6.29 -26.39 1.86
C ARG A 170 5.67 -26.88 0.56
N ASP A 171 4.66 -26.17 0.08
CA ASP A 171 4.00 -26.50 -1.18
C ASP A 171 4.96 -26.22 -2.34
N THR A 172 5.35 -27.27 -3.06
CA THR A 172 6.24 -27.23 -4.24
C THR A 172 5.51 -27.61 -5.50
N SER A 173 4.19 -27.72 -5.48
CA SER A 173 3.37 -28.01 -6.65
C SER A 173 3.39 -26.85 -7.66
N ASP A 174 3.03 -27.13 -8.92
CA ASP A 174 2.91 -26.10 -9.94
C ASP A 174 1.86 -25.03 -9.62
N SER A 175 0.90 -25.36 -8.73
CA SER A 175 -0.11 -24.45 -8.21
C SER A 175 0.24 -23.90 -6.81
N ALA A 176 1.50 -23.93 -6.41
CA ALA A 176 1.94 -23.37 -5.13
C ALA A 176 1.61 -21.89 -5.07
N TYR A 177 1.03 -21.46 -3.93
CA TYR A 177 0.61 -20.08 -3.75
C TYR A 177 1.74 -19.15 -3.26
N PHE A 178 2.84 -19.73 -2.82
CA PHE A 178 4.03 -19.04 -2.36
C PHE A 178 5.28 -19.71 -2.91
N GLY A 179 6.24 -18.89 -3.34
CA GLY A 179 7.58 -19.34 -3.72
C GLY A 179 8.61 -18.25 -3.43
N TYR A 180 9.87 -18.65 -3.39
CA TYR A 180 10.98 -17.70 -3.31
C TYR A 180 12.20 -18.23 -4.05
N PHE A 181 13.01 -17.33 -4.57
CA PHE A 181 14.22 -17.65 -5.32
C PHE A 181 15.44 -16.99 -4.65
N LYS A 182 16.41 -17.80 -4.23
CA LYS A 182 17.68 -17.30 -3.66
C LYS A 182 18.71 -16.99 -4.73
N GLU A 183 18.76 -17.85 -5.75
CA GLU A 183 19.72 -17.75 -6.84
C GLU A 183 19.00 -17.26 -8.09
N ARG A 184 19.64 -16.39 -8.84
CA ARG A 184 19.09 -15.82 -10.07
C ARG A 184 17.63 -15.36 -9.90
N PRO A 185 17.32 -14.52 -8.89
CA PRO A 185 15.94 -14.23 -8.51
C PRO A 185 15.15 -13.54 -9.63
N LEU A 186 15.75 -12.64 -10.39
CA LEU A 186 15.07 -11.96 -11.48
C LEU A 186 14.77 -12.92 -12.64
N TYR A 187 15.71 -13.79 -12.97
CA TYR A 187 15.50 -14.82 -14.00
C TYR A 187 14.36 -15.76 -13.60
N ASN A 188 14.45 -16.35 -12.43
CA ASN A 188 13.48 -17.34 -11.97
C ASN A 188 12.07 -16.77 -11.77
N ILE A 189 11.94 -15.53 -11.26
CA ILE A 189 10.61 -14.90 -11.14
C ILE A 189 10.02 -14.59 -12.51
N THR A 190 10.86 -14.19 -13.49
CA THR A 190 10.40 -13.94 -14.86
C THR A 190 9.89 -15.23 -15.50
N GLU A 191 10.66 -16.31 -15.43
CA GLU A 191 10.25 -17.63 -15.94
C GLU A 191 8.95 -18.13 -15.29
N TRP A 192 8.79 -17.86 -13.99
CA TRP A 192 7.57 -18.25 -13.29
C TRP A 192 6.34 -17.48 -13.80
N LEU A 193 6.46 -16.17 -13.98
CA LEU A 193 5.38 -15.34 -14.50
C LEU A 193 5.04 -15.70 -15.96
N ASP A 194 6.05 -15.95 -16.78
CA ASP A 194 5.83 -16.38 -18.16
C ASP A 194 5.07 -17.72 -18.24
N LYS A 195 5.32 -18.63 -17.30
CA LYS A 195 4.56 -19.89 -17.20
C LYS A 195 3.11 -19.63 -16.77
N ASP A 196 2.86 -18.76 -15.81
CA ASP A 196 1.51 -18.44 -15.35
C ASP A 196 0.69 -17.80 -16.49
N LEU A 197 1.25 -16.83 -17.20
CA LEU A 197 0.61 -16.21 -18.37
C LEU A 197 0.34 -17.18 -19.53
N ASN A 198 1.18 -18.21 -19.69
CA ASN A 198 0.93 -19.27 -20.67
C ASN A 198 -0.19 -20.21 -20.25
N LEU A 199 -0.42 -20.39 -18.94
CA LEU A 199 -1.52 -21.19 -18.41
C LEU A 199 -2.85 -20.43 -18.48
N ASP A 200 -2.84 -19.13 -18.18
CA ASP A 200 -4.03 -18.27 -18.25
C ASP A 200 -3.66 -16.85 -18.72
N SER A 201 -3.87 -16.60 -20.01
CA SER A 201 -3.60 -15.30 -20.62
C SER A 201 -4.50 -14.15 -20.13
N THR A 202 -5.51 -14.44 -19.30
CA THR A 202 -6.35 -13.42 -18.68
C THR A 202 -5.72 -12.83 -17.41
N HIS A 203 -4.68 -13.48 -16.87
CA HIS A 203 -3.93 -12.99 -15.73
C HIS A 203 -3.13 -11.72 -16.09
N THR A 204 -2.96 -10.89 -15.10
CA THR A 204 -2.12 -9.69 -15.19
C THR A 204 -1.03 -9.76 -14.13
N ASP A 205 0.14 -10.28 -14.53
CA ASP A 205 1.27 -10.47 -13.63
C ASP A 205 2.23 -9.29 -13.70
N ARG A 206 2.77 -8.91 -12.56
CA ARG A 206 3.70 -7.78 -12.45
C ARG A 206 4.79 -8.05 -11.43
N ILE A 207 6.01 -7.70 -11.76
CA ILE A 207 7.14 -7.68 -10.83
C ILE A 207 7.17 -6.33 -10.12
N LEU A 208 7.29 -6.36 -8.82
CA LEU A 208 7.38 -5.17 -7.97
C LEU A 208 8.70 -5.15 -7.22
N ALA A 209 9.29 -3.96 -7.08
CA ALA A 209 10.48 -3.76 -6.28
C ALA A 209 10.44 -2.44 -5.50
N GLY A 210 11.20 -2.42 -4.39
CA GLY A 210 11.54 -1.19 -3.70
C GLY A 210 12.55 -0.35 -4.48
N LEU A 211 12.86 0.83 -3.97
CA LEU A 211 13.89 1.72 -4.53
C LEU A 211 15.27 1.23 -4.07
N VAL A 212 15.87 0.34 -4.83
CA VAL A 212 17.23 -0.21 -4.54
C VAL A 212 18.26 0.23 -5.57
N GLU A 213 17.84 0.68 -6.75
CA GLU A 213 18.69 1.16 -7.81
C GLU A 213 18.63 2.69 -7.93
N LYS A 214 19.72 3.30 -8.44
CA LYS A 214 19.72 4.74 -8.74
C LYS A 214 18.72 5.02 -9.87
N TRP A 215 17.75 5.87 -9.58
CA TRP A 215 16.71 6.25 -10.53
C TRP A 215 16.53 7.76 -10.58
N LYS A 216 16.38 8.29 -11.78
CA LYS A 216 16.05 9.69 -12.03
C LYS A 216 14.71 9.77 -12.74
N GLN A 217 13.97 10.84 -12.54
CA GLN A 217 12.66 11.04 -13.18
C GLN A 217 12.74 11.03 -14.73
N THR A 218 13.87 11.39 -15.30
CA THR A 218 14.14 11.34 -16.73
C THR A 218 14.20 9.91 -17.25
N ASP A 219 14.69 8.96 -16.44
CA ASP A 219 14.86 7.56 -16.81
C ASP A 219 13.52 6.88 -17.10
N GLY A 220 12.44 7.32 -16.42
CA GLY A 220 11.09 6.83 -16.64
C GLY A 220 10.54 7.14 -18.05
N LYS A 221 11.16 8.08 -18.78
CA LYS A 221 10.77 8.49 -20.13
C LYS A 221 11.68 7.92 -21.21
N ASP A 222 12.82 7.37 -20.83
CA ASP A 222 13.82 6.81 -21.75
C ASP A 222 13.71 5.29 -21.78
N SER A 223 13.21 4.74 -22.89
CA SER A 223 13.02 3.30 -23.06
C SER A 223 14.32 2.53 -23.15
N SER A 224 15.45 3.18 -23.39
CA SER A 224 16.77 2.52 -23.48
C SER A 224 17.43 2.31 -22.11
N VAL A 225 16.96 2.99 -21.06
CA VAL A 225 17.54 2.87 -19.72
C VAL A 225 17.02 1.64 -19.02
N MET A 226 17.92 0.70 -18.74
CA MET A 226 17.66 -0.51 -17.96
C MET A 226 18.31 -0.37 -16.59
N HIS A 227 17.58 -0.75 -15.53
CA HIS A 227 18.02 -0.60 -14.15
C HIS A 227 18.40 -1.93 -13.51
N TRP A 228 17.73 -3.01 -13.95
CA TRP A 228 17.91 -4.34 -13.41
C TRP A 228 18.53 -5.26 -14.45
N HIS A 229 19.58 -5.97 -14.07
CA HIS A 229 20.34 -6.84 -14.94
C HIS A 229 20.64 -8.17 -14.25
N GLU A 230 20.28 -9.27 -14.88
CA GLU A 230 20.66 -10.61 -14.45
C GLU A 230 20.83 -11.50 -15.68
N GLY A 231 22.07 -11.83 -16.02
CA GLY A 231 22.37 -12.56 -17.24
C GLY A 231 21.89 -11.81 -18.49
N ASN A 232 21.03 -12.46 -19.26
CA ASN A 232 20.39 -11.90 -20.47
C ASN A 232 19.08 -11.15 -20.18
N ILE A 233 18.64 -11.10 -18.90
CA ILE A 233 17.42 -10.39 -18.54
C ILE A 233 17.78 -8.97 -18.13
N HIS A 234 17.13 -8.02 -18.79
CA HIS A 234 17.24 -6.59 -18.52
C HIS A 234 15.85 -6.02 -18.33
N ARG A 235 15.64 -5.23 -17.25
CA ARG A 235 14.33 -4.66 -16.93
C ARG A 235 14.44 -3.19 -16.55
N ARG A 236 13.48 -2.41 -17.00
CA ARG A 236 13.30 -1.02 -16.58
C ARG A 236 12.62 -0.99 -15.20
N TRP A 237 12.93 0.00 -14.40
CA TRP A 237 12.25 0.20 -13.12
C TRP A 237 11.42 1.48 -13.13
N ASN A 238 10.16 1.36 -12.70
CA ASN A 238 9.26 2.51 -12.42
C ASN A 238 9.16 3.52 -13.59
N SER A 239 9.11 3.01 -14.82
CA SER A 239 9.08 3.87 -16.03
C SER A 239 7.72 4.52 -16.24
N THR A 240 6.63 3.90 -15.79
CA THR A 240 5.30 4.52 -15.77
C THR A 240 4.57 4.13 -14.50
N GLN A 241 3.84 5.09 -13.90
CA GLN A 241 3.01 4.84 -12.73
C GLN A 241 1.52 4.90 -13.08
N GLU A 242 1.16 5.57 -14.18
CA GLU A 242 -0.23 5.74 -14.60
C GLU A 242 -0.65 4.58 -15.49
N ASN A 243 -1.72 3.88 -15.07
CA ASN A 243 -2.31 2.71 -15.75
C ASN A 243 -1.37 1.49 -15.92
N TRP A 244 -0.19 1.48 -15.31
CA TRP A 244 0.76 0.39 -15.48
C TRP A 244 0.19 -0.99 -15.10
N LEU A 245 -0.60 -1.08 -14.03
CA LEU A 245 -1.23 -2.34 -13.60
C LEU A 245 -2.21 -2.91 -14.62
N ASN A 246 -2.96 -2.04 -15.28
CA ASN A 246 -4.03 -2.44 -16.20
C ASN A 246 -3.59 -2.33 -17.68
N SER A 247 -2.33 -2.02 -17.93
CA SER A 247 -1.82 -1.94 -19.30
C SER A 247 -1.63 -3.34 -19.86
N SER A 248 -2.21 -3.58 -21.03
CA SER A 248 -1.95 -4.75 -21.87
C SER A 248 -0.70 -4.59 -22.74
N ASP A 249 0.02 -3.49 -22.61
CA ASP A 249 1.26 -3.23 -23.32
C ASP A 249 2.35 -4.21 -22.88
N ASN A 250 2.99 -4.88 -23.83
CA ASN A 250 4.13 -5.79 -23.58
C ASN A 250 5.28 -5.07 -22.83
N ASP A 251 5.48 -3.77 -23.08
CA ASP A 251 6.46 -2.97 -22.34
C ASP A 251 6.09 -2.87 -20.85
N ALA A 252 4.81 -2.79 -20.50
CA ALA A 252 4.37 -2.77 -19.10
C ALA A 252 4.67 -4.09 -18.38
N ALA A 253 4.49 -5.23 -19.03
CA ALA A 253 4.83 -6.55 -18.49
C ALA A 253 6.35 -6.73 -18.29
N ALA A 254 7.14 -6.16 -19.20
CA ALA A 254 8.59 -6.20 -19.14
C ALA A 254 9.24 -5.25 -18.13
N GLN A 255 8.45 -4.44 -17.40
CA GLN A 255 8.94 -3.49 -16.42
C GLN A 255 8.81 -4.02 -15.00
N ILE A 256 9.70 -3.58 -14.12
CA ILE A 256 9.57 -3.74 -12.68
C ILE A 256 8.92 -2.46 -12.13
N GLY A 257 7.75 -2.60 -11.52
CA GLY A 257 7.02 -1.48 -10.94
C GLY A 257 7.51 -1.11 -9.54
N SER A 258 7.31 0.13 -9.17
CA SER A 258 7.48 0.54 -7.79
C SER A 258 6.36 -0.06 -6.93
N VAL A 259 6.70 -0.51 -5.72
CA VAL A 259 5.69 -0.93 -4.72
C VAL A 259 4.63 0.15 -4.45
N PHE A 260 4.95 1.41 -4.72
CA PHE A 260 4.00 2.51 -4.59
C PHE A 260 2.97 2.58 -5.73
N ALA A 261 3.21 1.92 -6.85
CA ALA A 261 2.26 1.87 -7.96
C ALA A 261 1.01 1.03 -7.62
N VAL A 262 1.15 0.09 -6.69
CA VAL A 262 0.07 -0.82 -6.26
C VAL A 262 -0.50 -0.49 -4.88
N GLN A 263 0.04 0.52 -4.21
CA GLN A 263 -0.45 0.98 -2.92
C GLN A 263 -1.58 2.00 -3.10
N GLY A 264 -2.74 1.69 -2.66
CA GLY A 264 -3.87 2.61 -2.58
C GLY A 264 -5.12 2.10 -3.11
#